data_42dc62fac431102e3073f0cc0b1b4796
#
_entry.id   42dc62fac431102e3073f0cc0b1b4796
#
_cell.length_a   1.000
_cell.length_b   1.000
_cell.length_c   1.000
_cell.angle_alpha   90.00
_cell.angle_beta   90.00
_cell.angle_gamma   90.00
#
_symmetry.space_group_name_H-M   'P 1'
#
loop_
_entity.id
_entity.type
_entity.pdbx_description
1 polymer ?
#
loop_
_entity_poly.entity_id
_entity_poly.type
_entity_poly.pdbx_seq_one_letter_code
_entity_poly.pdbx_strand_id
1 'polypeptide(L)'
;MSAADNKKLVQQIYTDAANRSGTTFIDNVADDVRWVVTGQYSWSRTFEGRDAIVNDLHGHVRSVLAERARTVAFNFIAEGNYVVVEAKGDNVTKTGVRYDNDYCMIWRLQDGRIKEIREYCDSVLTEKALGRFPTGKLAKAG
;
A
#
# COMPACT_ATOMS: atom_id res chain seq x y z
N MET A 1 19.56 11.32 2.98
CA MET A 1 18.23 11.96 3.09
C MET A 1 17.84 12.04 4.56
N SER A 2 17.35 13.18 4.99
CA SER A 2 16.90 13.35 6.36
C SER A 2 15.52 12.73 6.58
N ALA A 3 15.14 12.60 7.86
CA ALA A 3 13.77 12.16 8.20
C ALA A 3 12.74 13.14 7.62
N ALA A 4 13.04 14.44 7.64
CA ALA A 4 12.14 15.46 7.07
C ALA A 4 11.98 15.29 5.55
N ASP A 5 13.06 14.98 4.83
CA ASP A 5 13.00 14.72 3.38
C ASP A 5 12.19 13.46 3.09
N ASN A 6 12.41 12.41 3.85
CA ASN A 6 11.65 11.16 3.71
C ASN A 6 10.17 11.38 3.96
N LYS A 7 9.84 12.19 4.98
CA LYS A 7 8.45 12.54 5.30
C LYS A 7 7.80 13.28 4.13
N LYS A 8 8.50 14.23 3.51
CA LYS A 8 7.95 14.98 2.36
C LYS A 8 7.66 14.05 1.18
N LEU A 9 8.56 13.12 0.90
CA LEU A 9 8.36 12.15 -0.18
C LEU A 9 7.12 11.30 0.08
N VAL A 10 6.98 10.76 1.28
CA VAL A 10 5.83 9.94 1.65
C VAL A 10 4.54 10.76 1.65
N GLN A 11 4.58 12.01 2.13
CA GLN A 11 3.43 12.92 2.04
C GLN A 11 2.98 13.13 0.61
N GLN A 12 3.91 13.26 -0.34
CA GLN A 12 3.56 13.40 -1.75
C GLN A 12 2.89 12.14 -2.29
N ILE A 13 3.35 10.97 -1.87
CA ILE A 13 2.71 9.69 -2.25
C ILE A 13 1.25 9.67 -1.80
N TYR A 14 0.97 10.15 -0.59
CA TYR A 14 -0.41 10.18 -0.09
C TYR A 14 -1.24 11.30 -0.69
N THR A 15 -0.61 12.39 -1.13
CA THR A 15 -1.31 13.40 -1.94
C THR A 15 -1.80 12.77 -3.25
N ASP A 16 -0.94 12.01 -3.91
CA ASP A 16 -1.32 11.27 -5.12
C ASP A 16 -2.47 10.30 -4.82
N ALA A 17 -2.37 9.53 -3.75
CA ALA A 17 -3.40 8.57 -3.36
C ALA A 17 -4.74 9.22 -3.07
N ALA A 18 -4.74 10.38 -2.41
CA ALA A 18 -5.98 11.12 -2.12
C ALA A 18 -6.64 11.65 -3.40
N ASN A 19 -5.85 11.91 -4.44
CA ASN A 19 -6.32 12.43 -5.72
C ASN A 19 -6.56 11.33 -6.78
N ARG A 20 -6.36 10.06 -6.44
CA ARG A 20 -6.42 8.92 -7.37
C ARG A 20 -5.56 9.12 -8.61
N SER A 21 -4.38 9.70 -8.44
CA SER A 21 -3.50 10.05 -9.54
C SER A 21 -2.03 10.01 -9.12
N GLY A 22 -1.13 10.35 -10.03
CA GLY A 22 0.28 10.49 -9.75
C GLY A 22 1.07 9.19 -9.82
N THR A 23 2.39 9.34 -9.83
CA THR A 23 3.35 8.24 -9.98
C THR A 23 4.49 8.33 -8.97
N THR A 24 4.35 9.13 -7.91
CA THR A 24 5.44 9.38 -6.96
C THR A 24 5.97 8.07 -6.35
N PHE A 25 5.08 7.14 -6.01
CA PHE A 25 5.49 5.84 -5.47
C PHE A 25 6.38 5.08 -6.48
N ILE A 26 5.87 4.89 -7.69
CA ILE A 26 6.58 4.12 -8.74
C ILE A 26 7.91 4.75 -9.08
N ASP A 27 7.97 6.09 -9.12
CA ASP A 27 9.16 6.83 -9.50
C ASP A 27 10.27 6.77 -8.44
N ASN A 28 9.93 6.38 -7.20
CA ASN A 28 10.88 6.45 -6.08
C ASN A 28 11.10 5.10 -5.37
N VAL A 29 10.60 4.00 -5.91
CA VAL A 29 10.88 2.69 -5.31
C VAL A 29 12.25 2.18 -5.70
N ALA A 30 12.92 1.49 -4.76
CA ALA A 30 14.13 0.75 -5.05
C ALA A 30 13.81 -0.51 -5.85
N ASP A 31 14.79 -1.04 -6.59
CA ASP A 31 14.58 -2.26 -7.37
C ASP A 31 14.19 -3.46 -6.49
N ASP A 32 14.73 -3.49 -5.28
CA ASP A 32 14.49 -4.56 -4.30
C ASP A 32 13.41 -4.19 -3.28
N VAL A 33 12.51 -3.28 -3.63
CA VAL A 33 11.40 -2.87 -2.77
C VAL A 33 10.52 -4.07 -2.39
N ARG A 34 10.02 -4.08 -1.17
CA ARG A 34 9.12 -5.12 -0.70
C ARG A 34 7.92 -4.49 0.01
N TRP A 35 6.78 -5.10 -0.19
CA TRP A 35 5.54 -4.71 0.51
C TRP A 35 5.09 -5.88 1.36
N VAL A 36 5.07 -5.68 2.67
CA VAL A 36 4.69 -6.71 3.64
C VAL A 36 3.28 -6.46 4.10
N VAL A 37 2.36 -7.34 3.76
CA VAL A 37 1.03 -7.35 4.34
C VAL A 37 1.10 -8.21 5.59
N THR A 38 0.95 -7.56 6.74
CA THR A 38 1.12 -8.21 8.05
C THR A 38 -0.12 -9.02 8.45
N GLY A 39 -0.03 -9.72 9.58
CA GLY A 39 -1.15 -10.48 10.10
C GLY A 39 -1.14 -11.93 9.63
N GLN A 40 -2.27 -12.61 9.82
CA GLN A 40 -2.43 -14.04 9.53
C GLN A 40 -3.76 -14.27 8.80
N TYR A 41 -3.84 -13.79 7.56
CA TYR A 41 -5.02 -13.96 6.72
C TYR A 41 -4.60 -14.13 5.26
N SER A 42 -5.55 -14.27 4.35
CA SER A 42 -5.23 -14.66 2.97
C SER A 42 -4.30 -13.68 2.24
N TRP A 43 -4.31 -12.40 2.62
CA TRP A 43 -3.48 -11.37 2.01
C TRP A 43 -2.08 -11.28 2.65
N SER A 44 -1.86 -11.93 3.81
CA SER A 44 -0.61 -11.83 4.58
C SER A 44 0.54 -12.52 3.87
N ARG A 45 1.43 -11.72 3.32
CA ARG A 45 2.64 -12.15 2.60
C ARG A 45 3.53 -10.98 2.29
N THR A 46 4.69 -11.26 1.74
CA THR A 46 5.59 -10.24 1.22
C THR A 46 5.57 -10.27 -0.29
N PHE A 47 5.30 -9.12 -0.90
CA PHE A 47 5.41 -8.92 -2.34
C PHE A 47 6.80 -8.36 -2.63
N GLU A 48 7.63 -9.11 -3.34
CA GLU A 48 9.02 -8.76 -3.63
C GLU A 48 9.14 -8.09 -4.99
N GLY A 49 9.67 -6.86 -5.00
CA GLY A 49 9.93 -6.10 -6.20
C GLY A 49 8.74 -5.27 -6.67
N ARG A 50 9.05 -4.28 -7.50
CA ARG A 50 8.04 -3.33 -8.00
C ARG A 50 6.91 -4.02 -8.77
N ASP A 51 7.25 -4.96 -9.65
CA ASP A 51 6.24 -5.60 -10.51
C ASP A 51 5.26 -6.44 -9.69
N ALA A 52 5.73 -7.16 -8.67
CA ALA A 52 4.84 -7.93 -7.80
C ALA A 52 3.90 -7.00 -7.03
N ILE A 53 4.40 -5.87 -6.54
CA ILE A 53 3.58 -4.90 -5.82
C ILE A 53 2.54 -4.28 -6.75
N VAL A 54 2.95 -3.80 -7.91
CA VAL A 54 2.06 -3.09 -8.85
C VAL A 54 1.07 -4.03 -9.51
N ASN A 55 1.51 -5.22 -9.92
CA ASN A 55 0.68 -6.15 -10.70
C ASN A 55 -0.11 -7.11 -9.81
N ASP A 56 0.54 -7.74 -8.82
CA ASP A 56 -0.12 -8.77 -8.02
C ASP A 56 -0.92 -8.19 -6.86
N LEU A 57 -0.36 -7.23 -6.13
CA LEU A 57 -1.07 -6.63 -5.00
C LEU A 57 -2.01 -5.53 -5.47
N HIS A 58 -1.47 -4.43 -5.99
CA HIS A 58 -2.28 -3.27 -6.39
C HIS A 58 -3.17 -3.60 -7.58
N GLY A 59 -2.69 -4.43 -8.51
CA GLY A 59 -3.48 -4.86 -9.66
C GLY A 59 -4.71 -5.65 -9.25
N HIS A 60 -4.58 -6.53 -8.25
CA HIS A 60 -5.73 -7.27 -7.74
C HIS A 60 -6.72 -6.35 -7.05
N VAL A 61 -6.25 -5.43 -6.20
CA VAL A 61 -7.13 -4.43 -5.56
C VAL A 61 -7.89 -3.63 -6.62
N ARG A 62 -7.18 -3.16 -7.65
CA ARG A 62 -7.80 -2.41 -8.75
C ARG A 62 -8.88 -3.20 -9.48
N SER A 63 -8.69 -4.51 -9.61
CA SER A 63 -9.68 -5.37 -10.28
C SER A 63 -11.00 -5.47 -9.50
N VAL A 64 -10.98 -5.23 -8.20
CA VAL A 64 -12.16 -5.31 -7.32
C VAL A 64 -12.83 -3.95 -7.13
N LEU A 65 -12.04 -2.88 -7.07
CA LEU A 65 -12.55 -1.53 -6.81
C LEU A 65 -13.18 -0.90 -8.06
N ALA A 66 -14.17 -0.05 -7.85
CA ALA A 66 -14.84 0.69 -8.93
C ALA A 66 -13.93 1.71 -9.59
N GLU A 67 -13.00 2.30 -8.81
CA GLU A 67 -12.06 3.31 -9.27
C GLU A 67 -10.68 3.02 -8.70
N ARG A 68 -9.64 3.71 -9.19
CA ARG A 68 -8.31 3.68 -8.58
C ARG A 68 -8.45 3.98 -7.08
N ALA A 69 -7.74 3.23 -6.25
CA ALA A 69 -7.84 3.34 -4.80
C ALA A 69 -7.57 4.76 -4.31
N ARG A 70 -8.37 5.22 -3.36
CA ARG A 70 -8.18 6.49 -2.67
C ARG A 70 -7.87 6.19 -1.21
N THR A 71 -6.78 6.80 -0.72
CA THR A 71 -6.37 6.69 0.68
C THR A 71 -6.01 8.08 1.17
N VAL A 72 -6.55 8.46 2.33
CA VAL A 72 -6.33 9.78 2.92
C VAL A 72 -5.53 9.61 4.20
N ALA A 73 -4.31 10.14 4.19
CA ALA A 73 -3.45 10.14 5.37
C ALA A 73 -3.83 11.30 6.30
N PHE A 74 -3.77 11.05 7.59
CA PHE A 74 -4.07 12.07 8.60
C PHE A 74 -2.98 12.22 9.66
N ASN A 75 -1.96 11.37 9.67
CA ASN A 75 -0.86 11.49 10.61
C ASN A 75 0.41 10.92 10.01
N PHE A 76 1.52 11.67 10.14
CA PHE A 76 2.84 11.27 9.66
C PHE A 76 3.85 11.45 10.79
N ILE A 77 4.59 10.38 11.11
CA ILE A 77 5.65 10.40 12.12
C ILE A 77 6.92 9.89 11.46
N ALA A 78 7.97 10.70 11.45
CA ALA A 78 9.23 10.35 10.80
C ALA A 78 10.39 10.36 11.80
N GLU A 79 11.20 9.30 11.76
CA GLU A 79 12.41 9.18 12.54
C GLU A 79 13.41 8.31 11.80
N GLY A 80 14.65 8.76 11.68
CA GLY A 80 15.68 8.02 10.94
C GLY A 80 15.24 7.75 9.50
N ASN A 81 15.29 6.49 9.10
CA ASN A 81 14.89 6.05 7.76
C ASN A 81 13.43 5.63 7.66
N TYR A 82 12.64 5.90 8.69
CA TYR A 82 11.25 5.45 8.76
C TYR A 82 10.27 6.61 8.73
N VAL A 83 9.14 6.36 8.05
CA VAL A 83 7.97 7.23 8.11
C VAL A 83 6.77 6.35 8.43
N VAL A 84 6.09 6.64 9.53
CA VAL A 84 4.87 5.95 9.94
C VAL A 84 3.69 6.81 9.53
N VAL A 85 2.69 6.20 8.88
CA VAL A 85 1.52 6.90 8.37
C VAL A 85 0.26 6.24 8.88
N GLU A 86 -0.62 7.03 9.49
CA GLU A 86 -1.99 6.62 9.74
C GLU A 86 -2.87 7.17 8.63
N ALA A 87 -3.70 6.31 8.05
CA ALA A 87 -4.50 6.68 6.89
C ALA A 87 -5.83 5.92 6.88
N LYS A 88 -6.78 6.45 6.13
CA LYS A 88 -8.09 5.82 5.93
C LYS A 88 -8.40 5.71 4.45
N GLY A 89 -8.88 4.56 4.05
CA GLY A 89 -9.37 4.34 2.69
C GLY A 89 -10.73 5.01 2.48
N ASP A 90 -11.01 5.33 1.22
CA ASP A 90 -12.32 5.86 0.79
C ASP A 90 -12.63 5.21 -0.56
N ASN A 91 -13.16 3.99 -0.50
CA ASN A 91 -13.33 3.17 -1.70
C ASN A 91 -14.65 2.44 -1.71
N VAL A 92 -15.10 2.09 -2.90
CA VAL A 92 -16.24 1.22 -3.10
C VAL A 92 -15.87 0.16 -4.14
N THR A 93 -16.30 -1.07 -3.92
CA THR A 93 -16.10 -2.15 -4.88
C THR A 93 -17.05 -2.01 -6.07
N LYS A 94 -16.76 -2.74 -7.15
CA LYS A 94 -17.63 -2.79 -8.34
C LYS A 94 -19.05 -3.27 -8.02
N THR A 95 -19.20 -4.01 -6.92
CA THR A 95 -20.52 -4.51 -6.46
C THR A 95 -21.16 -3.63 -5.39
N GLY A 96 -20.57 -2.48 -5.08
CA GLY A 96 -21.15 -1.49 -4.17
C GLY A 96 -20.80 -1.67 -2.70
N VAL A 97 -19.83 -2.49 -2.35
CA VAL A 97 -19.39 -2.69 -0.96
C VAL A 97 -18.34 -1.63 -0.59
N ARG A 98 -18.54 -0.97 0.56
CA ARG A 98 -17.55 0.02 1.04
C ARG A 98 -16.28 -0.69 1.51
N TYR A 99 -15.14 -0.12 1.12
CA TYR A 99 -13.84 -0.56 1.59
C TYR A 99 -13.06 0.66 2.09
N ASP A 100 -13.42 1.11 3.28
CA ASP A 100 -12.83 2.27 3.95
C ASP A 100 -11.93 1.77 5.10
N ASN A 101 -10.85 1.10 4.74
CA ASN A 101 -9.99 0.46 5.71
C ASN A 101 -9.20 1.46 6.54
N ASP A 102 -8.86 1.07 7.75
CA ASP A 102 -7.94 1.79 8.63
C ASP A 102 -6.54 1.23 8.42
N TYR A 103 -5.58 2.11 8.16
CA TYR A 103 -4.21 1.71 7.89
C TYR A 103 -3.24 2.33 8.86
N CYS A 104 -2.26 1.52 9.28
CA CYS A 104 -0.99 2.02 9.79
C CYS A 104 0.09 1.45 8.89
N MET A 105 0.78 2.32 8.17
CA MET A 105 1.82 1.94 7.22
C MET A 105 3.17 2.39 7.74
N ILE A 106 4.14 1.49 7.71
CA ILE A 106 5.51 1.83 8.09
C ILE A 106 6.37 1.79 6.82
N TRP A 107 6.84 2.95 6.41
CA TRP A 107 7.68 3.15 5.23
C TRP A 107 9.14 3.21 5.65
N ARG A 108 9.98 2.40 5.04
CA ARG A 108 11.44 2.47 5.24
C ARG A 108 12.08 2.92 3.93
N LEU A 109 12.89 3.95 4.03
CA LEU A 109 13.58 4.55 2.88
C LEU A 109 15.09 4.46 3.08
N GLN A 110 15.82 4.49 1.99
CA GLN A 110 17.29 4.54 2.00
C GLN A 110 17.74 5.34 0.78
N ASP A 111 18.53 6.38 1.02
CA ASP A 111 19.05 7.27 -0.03
C ASP A 111 17.96 7.80 -0.96
N GLY A 112 16.80 8.18 -0.39
CA GLY A 112 15.67 8.72 -1.15
C GLY A 112 14.86 7.69 -1.90
N ARG A 113 15.11 6.39 -1.68
CA ARG A 113 14.39 5.29 -2.34
C ARG A 113 13.57 4.52 -1.31
N ILE A 114 12.38 4.11 -1.72
CA ILE A 114 11.48 3.30 -0.88
C ILE A 114 11.96 1.85 -0.93
N LYS A 115 12.32 1.31 0.23
CA LYS A 115 12.86 -0.04 0.37
C LYS A 115 11.83 -1.04 0.89
N GLU A 116 10.94 -0.61 1.79
CA GLU A 116 9.97 -1.50 2.39
C GLU A 116 8.76 -0.73 2.86
N ILE A 117 7.60 -1.32 2.66
CA ILE A 117 6.33 -0.85 3.23
C ILE A 117 5.76 -2.01 4.03
N ARG A 118 5.44 -1.76 5.30
CA ARG A 118 4.73 -2.73 6.15
C ARG A 118 3.31 -2.22 6.36
N GLU A 119 2.34 -3.00 5.94
CA GLU A 119 0.94 -2.63 6.00
C GLU A 119 0.24 -3.34 7.15
N TYR A 120 -0.32 -2.56 8.07
CA TYR A 120 -1.22 -3.01 9.12
C TYR A 120 -2.60 -2.44 8.83
N CYS A 121 -3.60 -3.30 8.79
CA CYS A 121 -4.98 -2.86 8.50
C CYS A 121 -5.99 -3.77 9.19
N ASP A 122 -7.27 -3.45 9.05
CA ASP A 122 -8.34 -4.33 9.50
C ASP A 122 -8.49 -5.47 8.49
N SER A 123 -7.97 -6.64 8.86
CA SER A 123 -7.97 -7.82 8.00
C SER A 123 -9.37 -8.40 7.78
N VAL A 124 -10.25 -8.26 8.75
CA VAL A 124 -11.65 -8.70 8.63
C VAL A 124 -12.34 -7.90 7.52
N LEU A 125 -12.16 -6.58 7.53
CA LEU A 125 -12.74 -5.72 6.49
C LEU A 125 -12.14 -6.02 5.12
N THR A 126 -10.83 -6.27 5.05
CA THR A 126 -10.19 -6.61 3.77
C THR A 126 -10.86 -7.84 3.14
N GLU A 127 -11.01 -8.92 3.89
CA GLU A 127 -11.60 -10.15 3.34
C GLU A 127 -13.09 -9.99 3.06
N LYS A 128 -13.82 -9.24 3.89
CA LYS A 128 -15.24 -9.00 3.70
C LYS A 128 -15.52 -8.19 2.42
N ALA A 129 -14.74 -7.15 2.16
CA ALA A 129 -14.97 -6.25 1.03
C ALA A 129 -14.26 -6.71 -0.24
N LEU A 130 -13.01 -7.13 -0.15
CA LEU A 130 -12.19 -7.51 -1.30
C LEU A 130 -12.17 -9.02 -1.57
N GLY A 131 -12.63 -9.82 -0.62
CA GLY A 131 -12.54 -11.28 -0.69
C GLY A 131 -11.18 -11.81 -0.28
N ARG A 132 -10.99 -13.11 -0.38
CA ARG A 132 -9.72 -13.76 -0.09
C ARG A 132 -8.73 -13.49 -1.23
N PHE A 133 -7.46 -13.30 -0.87
CA PHE A 133 -6.43 -13.15 -1.90
C PHE A 133 -6.28 -14.45 -2.70
N PRO A 134 -6.23 -14.41 -4.04
CA PRO A 134 -6.22 -15.62 -4.86
C PRO A 134 -4.88 -16.35 -4.81
N THR A 135 -4.87 -17.53 -4.18
CA THR A 135 -3.66 -18.34 -4.03
C THR A 135 -3.16 -18.94 -5.35
N GLY A 136 -4.08 -19.31 -6.26
CA GLY A 136 -3.72 -19.87 -7.55
C GLY A 136 -2.91 -18.92 -8.42
N LYS A 137 -3.18 -17.63 -8.34
CA LYS A 137 -2.42 -16.60 -9.05
C LYS A 137 -0.97 -16.55 -8.57
N LEU A 138 -0.75 -16.70 -7.26
CA LEU A 138 0.59 -16.70 -6.68
C LEU A 138 1.36 -17.97 -7.02
N ALA A 139 0.69 -19.11 -7.03
CA ALA A 139 1.31 -20.37 -7.42
C ALA A 139 1.85 -20.30 -8.85
N LYS A 140 1.18 -19.56 -9.73
CA LYS A 140 1.63 -19.34 -11.11
C LYS A 140 2.73 -18.32 -11.23
N ALA A 141 2.76 -17.34 -10.33
CA ALA A 141 3.77 -16.28 -10.32
C ALA A 141 5.07 -16.73 -9.67
N GLY A 142 4.96 -17.70 -8.75
CA GLY A 142 6.13 -18.30 -8.10
C GLY A 142 6.82 -19.35 -8.97
#